data_900c84f6b64e978ecbdc4194c09d4c63
#
_entry.id   900c84f6b64e978ecbdc4194c09d4c63
#
_cell.length_a   1.000
_cell.length_b   1.000
_cell.length_c   1.000
_cell.angle_alpha   90.00
_cell.angle_beta   90.00
_cell.angle_gamma   90.00
#
_symmetry.space_group_name_H-M   'P 1'
#
loop_
_entity.id
_entity.type
_entity.pdbx_description
1 polymer ?
#
loop_
_entity_poly.entity_id
_entity_poly.type
_entity_poly.pdbx_seq_one_letter_code
_entity_poly.pdbx_strand_id
1 'polypeptide(L)'
;MTSSLQHDYAALDDVRLHYVTAGEGPAIVLLHGWPQTWFMWRDIIPGLAKKYRVVAPDLRGLGDSSRPESGYDKKTIAHDVWRLMHDVLGEKAFFVVGHDWGGPTAFSLAAQHREAVWRMVIFDVPVPGDGTPVMFNNRWHHGLHWEIDFPEELTAGREDVYLGFFYRTWGARPDAISKEAQQEYLRCYRQPGAMRAGFNLYRATPQDVKDNQAFLAQGKLPMPILCYGGAKGRGRGPLALESWQRVADNVRGGVVEDCGHWIPEEKPEWVVQEILKFFGEEA
;
A
#
# COMPACT_ATOMS: atom_id res chain seq x y z
N MET A 1 25.30 12.73 4.86
CA MET A 1 25.41 11.98 3.59
C MET A 1 24.02 11.51 3.23
N THR A 2 23.49 11.88 2.08
CA THR A 2 22.20 11.32 1.59
C THR A 2 22.50 9.89 1.23
N SER A 3 21.90 8.94 1.96
CA SER A 3 21.97 7.52 1.60
C SER A 3 21.40 7.35 0.19
N SER A 4 22.23 6.88 -0.74
CA SER A 4 21.78 6.60 -2.12
C SER A 4 20.73 5.51 -2.08
N LEU A 5 19.66 5.70 -2.85
CA LEU A 5 18.68 4.65 -3.10
C LEU A 5 19.37 3.47 -3.80
N GLN A 6 19.16 2.28 -3.30
CA GLN A 6 19.66 1.04 -3.90
C GLN A 6 18.47 0.23 -4.43
N HIS A 7 18.53 -0.14 -5.68
CA HIS A 7 17.52 -0.99 -6.35
C HIS A 7 18.03 -2.42 -6.39
N ASP A 8 17.17 -3.37 -6.05
CA ASP A 8 17.51 -4.78 -6.09
C ASP A 8 16.27 -5.64 -6.39
N TYR A 9 16.47 -6.95 -6.57
CA TYR A 9 15.42 -7.91 -6.87
C TYR A 9 15.53 -9.14 -5.96
N ALA A 10 14.43 -9.53 -5.38
CA ALA A 10 14.29 -10.78 -4.65
C ALA A 10 13.57 -11.82 -5.52
N ALA A 11 14.25 -12.93 -5.81
CA ALA A 11 13.62 -14.09 -6.43
C ALA A 11 12.93 -14.92 -5.34
N LEU A 12 11.61 -14.91 -5.33
CA LEU A 12 10.76 -15.75 -4.49
C LEU A 12 10.17 -16.88 -5.35
N ASP A 13 9.32 -17.73 -4.79
CA ASP A 13 8.89 -18.97 -5.47
C ASP A 13 8.36 -18.74 -6.91
N ASP A 14 7.32 -17.92 -7.06
CA ASP A 14 6.66 -17.65 -8.34
C ASP A 14 6.71 -16.17 -8.73
N VAL A 15 7.34 -15.33 -7.92
CA VAL A 15 7.46 -13.89 -8.16
C VAL A 15 8.90 -13.41 -7.98
N ARG A 16 9.33 -12.48 -8.81
CA ARG A 16 10.53 -11.67 -8.61
C ARG A 16 10.07 -10.28 -8.18
N LEU A 17 10.31 -9.93 -6.92
CA LEU A 17 10.01 -8.59 -6.41
C LEU A 17 11.18 -7.64 -6.67
N HIS A 18 10.89 -6.51 -7.31
CA HIS A 18 11.74 -5.34 -7.26
C HIS A 18 11.56 -4.62 -5.93
N TYR A 19 12.62 -4.11 -5.34
CA TYR A 19 12.53 -3.28 -4.15
C TYR A 19 13.66 -2.24 -4.09
N VAL A 20 13.39 -1.19 -3.34
CA VAL A 20 14.35 -0.10 -3.10
C VAL A 20 14.70 -0.08 -1.62
N THR A 21 15.98 0.13 -1.31
CA THR A 21 16.45 0.27 0.06
C THR A 21 17.24 1.57 0.26
N ALA A 22 17.17 2.12 1.48
CA ALA A 22 17.97 3.25 1.90
C ALA A 22 18.12 3.29 3.43
N GLY A 23 19.24 3.80 3.91
CA GLY A 23 19.49 3.98 5.34
C GLY A 23 19.89 2.71 6.06
N GLU A 24 20.10 2.86 7.37
CA GLU A 24 20.49 1.79 8.30
C GLU A 24 19.69 1.95 9.60
N GLY A 25 19.65 0.89 10.42
CA GLY A 25 18.91 0.88 11.69
C GLY A 25 17.72 -0.07 11.67
N PRO A 26 16.72 0.10 12.58
CA PRO A 26 15.52 -0.71 12.59
C PRO A 26 14.78 -0.65 11.25
N ALA A 27 14.26 -1.79 10.77
CA ALA A 27 13.68 -1.85 9.44
C ALA A 27 12.25 -1.27 9.39
N ILE A 28 11.94 -0.57 8.29
CA ILE A 28 10.57 -0.14 7.91
C ILE A 28 10.29 -0.66 6.51
N VAL A 29 9.17 -1.35 6.31
CA VAL A 29 8.66 -1.67 4.97
C VAL A 29 7.54 -0.70 4.59
N LEU A 30 7.63 -0.12 3.37
CA LEU A 30 6.68 0.83 2.80
C LEU A 30 5.88 0.16 1.68
N LEU A 31 4.59 -0.05 1.89
CA LEU A 31 3.69 -0.77 0.98
C LEU A 31 2.79 0.21 0.23
N HIS A 32 3.01 0.33 -1.07
CA HIS A 32 2.20 1.16 -1.96
C HIS A 32 0.89 0.48 -2.36
N GLY A 33 0.02 1.21 -3.06
CA GLY A 33 -1.21 0.68 -3.63
C GLY A 33 -1.32 0.90 -5.14
N TRP A 34 -2.54 0.73 -5.66
CA TRP A 34 -2.87 0.97 -7.05
C TRP A 34 -3.40 2.41 -7.26
N PRO A 35 -3.06 3.08 -8.35
CA PRO A 35 -2.17 2.68 -9.42
C PRO A 35 -0.76 3.29 -9.30
N GLN A 36 -0.13 3.05 -8.19
CA GLN A 36 1.20 3.55 -7.88
C GLN A 36 2.23 2.41 -7.79
N THR A 37 3.48 2.76 -7.46
CA THR A 37 4.63 1.87 -7.27
C THR A 37 5.42 2.33 -6.06
N TRP A 38 6.56 1.69 -5.74
CA TRP A 38 7.47 2.16 -4.70
C TRP A 38 7.78 3.67 -4.85
N PHE A 39 7.71 4.22 -6.06
CA PHE A 39 8.09 5.60 -6.37
C PHE A 39 7.23 6.66 -5.64
N MET A 40 6.03 6.29 -5.18
CA MET A 40 5.22 7.17 -4.33
C MET A 40 5.91 7.57 -3.01
N TRP A 41 6.87 6.77 -2.57
CA TRP A 41 7.62 7.00 -1.35
C TRP A 41 8.91 7.80 -1.54
N ARG A 42 9.26 8.21 -2.77
CA ARG A 42 10.53 8.89 -3.11
C ARG A 42 10.86 10.10 -2.24
N ASP A 43 9.84 10.91 -1.90
CA ASP A 43 10.00 12.12 -1.09
C ASP A 43 9.98 11.83 0.43
N ILE A 44 9.57 10.63 0.82
CA ILE A 44 9.48 10.16 2.21
C ILE A 44 10.75 9.39 2.61
N ILE A 45 11.24 8.52 1.74
CA ILE A 45 12.42 7.67 2.00
C ILE A 45 13.60 8.46 2.55
N PRO A 46 14.02 9.62 1.99
CA PRO A 46 15.19 10.34 2.49
C PRO A 46 15.04 10.84 3.94
N GLY A 47 13.81 11.14 4.36
CA GLY A 47 13.51 11.55 5.73
C GLY A 47 13.64 10.40 6.73
N LEU A 48 13.08 9.24 6.38
CA LEU A 48 13.10 8.03 7.21
C LEU A 48 14.46 7.37 7.25
N ALA A 49 15.20 7.36 6.14
CA ALA A 49 16.52 6.74 6.01
C ALA A 49 17.62 7.35 6.91
N LYS A 50 17.32 8.48 7.55
CA LYS A 50 18.22 9.08 8.56
C LYS A 50 18.26 8.27 9.87
N LYS A 51 17.26 7.43 10.14
CA LYS A 51 17.11 6.67 11.39
C LYS A 51 16.78 5.20 11.20
N TYR A 52 16.31 4.84 10.02
CA TYR A 52 15.74 3.52 9.72
C TYR A 52 16.34 2.93 8.44
N ARG A 53 16.42 1.62 8.39
CA ARG A 53 16.58 0.89 7.14
C ARG A 53 15.22 0.82 6.44
N VAL A 54 15.04 1.62 5.41
CA VAL A 54 13.79 1.67 4.64
C VAL A 54 13.83 0.64 3.53
N VAL A 55 12.75 -0.13 3.37
CA VAL A 55 12.53 -1.09 2.29
C VAL A 55 11.21 -0.75 1.61
N ALA A 56 11.22 -0.46 0.32
CA ALA A 56 10.03 -0.12 -0.46
C ALA A 56 9.91 -1.06 -1.66
N PRO A 57 9.20 -2.20 -1.52
CA PRO A 57 9.00 -3.11 -2.64
C PRO A 57 7.95 -2.57 -3.62
N ASP A 58 8.11 -2.92 -4.89
CA ASP A 58 6.98 -3.01 -5.79
C ASP A 58 6.22 -4.30 -5.49
N LEU A 59 4.94 -4.19 -5.17
CA LEU A 59 4.12 -5.35 -4.84
C LEU A 59 3.97 -6.28 -6.06
N ARG A 60 3.69 -7.56 -5.83
CA ARG A 60 3.41 -8.57 -6.85
C ARG A 60 2.58 -7.99 -8.00
N GLY A 61 3.09 -8.12 -9.23
CA GLY A 61 2.41 -7.66 -10.44
C GLY A 61 2.52 -6.17 -10.76
N LEU A 62 3.01 -5.36 -9.83
CA LEU A 62 3.10 -3.90 -9.97
C LEU A 62 4.55 -3.44 -10.12
N GLY A 63 4.71 -2.21 -10.58
CA GLY A 63 6.03 -1.61 -10.78
C GLY A 63 6.94 -2.45 -11.69
N ASP A 64 8.16 -2.65 -11.23
CA ASP A 64 9.18 -3.48 -11.90
C ASP A 64 9.22 -4.93 -11.36
N SER A 65 8.29 -5.30 -10.48
CA SER A 65 8.10 -6.69 -10.06
C SER A 65 7.49 -7.55 -11.17
N SER A 66 7.77 -8.85 -11.16
CA SER A 66 7.18 -9.78 -12.13
C SER A 66 5.67 -9.93 -11.95
N ARG A 67 4.99 -10.39 -12.99
CA ARG A 67 3.53 -10.45 -13.11
C ARG A 67 3.05 -11.90 -13.24
N PRO A 68 2.99 -12.66 -12.13
CA PRO A 68 2.42 -14.00 -12.14
C PRO A 68 0.94 -13.98 -12.56
N GLU A 69 0.44 -15.10 -13.04
CA GLU A 69 -0.97 -15.21 -13.47
C GLU A 69 -1.97 -15.15 -12.29
N SER A 70 -1.52 -15.47 -11.07
CA SER A 70 -2.36 -15.57 -9.86
C SER A 70 -1.67 -15.03 -8.60
N GLY A 71 -2.33 -15.14 -7.44
CA GLY A 71 -1.76 -14.76 -6.15
C GLY A 71 -1.92 -13.27 -5.84
N TYR A 72 -2.98 -12.65 -6.32
CA TYR A 72 -3.25 -11.22 -6.10
C TYR A 72 -4.10 -10.93 -4.86
N ASP A 73 -4.48 -11.95 -4.09
CA ASP A 73 -5.04 -11.78 -2.76
C ASP A 73 -3.98 -11.25 -1.78
N LYS A 74 -4.44 -10.48 -0.80
CA LYS A 74 -3.54 -9.75 0.11
C LYS A 74 -2.79 -10.68 1.06
N LYS A 75 -3.29 -11.91 1.27
CA LYS A 75 -2.60 -12.93 2.05
C LYS A 75 -1.35 -13.43 1.31
N THR A 76 -1.45 -13.68 0.01
CA THR A 76 -0.32 -14.07 -0.84
C THR A 76 0.68 -12.92 -0.99
N ILE A 77 0.21 -11.70 -1.28
CA ILE A 77 1.09 -10.53 -1.41
C ILE A 77 1.81 -10.23 -0.08
N ALA A 78 1.12 -10.35 1.04
CA ALA A 78 1.72 -10.20 2.37
C ALA A 78 2.78 -11.27 2.66
N HIS A 79 2.57 -12.49 2.19
CA HIS A 79 3.57 -13.55 2.29
C HIS A 79 4.83 -13.24 1.45
N ASP A 80 4.68 -12.68 0.25
CA ASP A 80 5.83 -12.21 -0.54
C ASP A 80 6.62 -11.13 0.22
N VAL A 81 5.92 -10.16 0.83
CA VAL A 81 6.57 -9.11 1.64
C VAL A 81 7.27 -9.71 2.85
N TRP A 82 6.65 -10.67 3.52
CA TRP A 82 7.27 -11.40 4.63
C TRP A 82 8.56 -12.08 4.20
N ARG A 83 8.51 -12.84 3.11
CA ARG A 83 9.68 -13.53 2.56
C ARG A 83 10.80 -12.56 2.17
N LEU A 84 10.46 -11.43 1.56
CA LEU A 84 11.43 -10.37 1.29
C LEU A 84 12.10 -9.89 2.59
N MET A 85 11.31 -9.51 3.58
CA MET A 85 11.84 -8.95 4.82
C MET A 85 12.60 -9.99 5.65
N HIS A 86 12.01 -11.17 5.86
CA HIS A 86 12.54 -12.18 6.76
C HIS A 86 13.62 -13.05 6.10
N ASP A 87 13.31 -13.66 4.93
CA ASP A 87 14.19 -14.67 4.34
C ASP A 87 15.34 -14.02 3.53
N VAL A 88 15.05 -12.92 2.83
CA VAL A 88 16.04 -12.27 1.96
C VAL A 88 16.85 -11.22 2.72
N LEU A 89 16.19 -10.36 3.50
CA LEU A 89 16.83 -9.24 4.19
C LEU A 89 17.23 -9.53 5.64
N GLY A 90 16.77 -10.65 6.21
CA GLY A 90 17.12 -11.13 7.56
C GLY A 90 16.43 -10.36 8.70
N GLU A 91 15.38 -9.60 8.41
CA GLU A 91 14.64 -8.80 9.39
C GLU A 91 13.62 -9.68 10.14
N LYS A 92 13.87 -9.91 11.41
CA LYS A 92 12.97 -10.73 12.25
C LYS A 92 11.70 -9.99 12.68
N ALA A 93 11.81 -8.67 12.84
CA ALA A 93 10.70 -7.81 13.18
C ALA A 93 10.97 -6.40 12.64
N PHE A 94 9.90 -5.68 12.27
CA PHE A 94 9.99 -4.40 11.56
C PHE A 94 8.73 -3.56 11.73
N PHE A 95 8.81 -2.30 11.34
CA PHE A 95 7.68 -1.39 11.19
C PHE A 95 7.06 -1.52 9.81
N VAL A 96 5.76 -1.26 9.70
CA VAL A 96 5.02 -1.34 8.44
C VAL A 96 4.29 -0.02 8.17
N VAL A 97 4.41 0.48 6.94
CA VAL A 97 3.61 1.61 6.47
C VAL A 97 2.85 1.17 5.23
N GLY A 98 1.55 1.42 5.18
CA GLY A 98 0.70 1.02 4.04
C GLY A 98 -0.21 2.15 3.55
N HIS A 99 -0.36 2.26 2.24
CA HIS A 99 -1.30 3.16 1.59
C HIS A 99 -2.11 2.40 0.56
N ASP A 100 -3.41 2.73 0.41
CA ASP A 100 -4.34 2.06 -0.52
C ASP A 100 -4.25 0.53 -0.37
N TRP A 101 -4.06 -0.29 -1.44
CA TRP A 101 -3.92 -1.74 -1.31
C TRP A 101 -2.73 -2.20 -0.44
N GLY A 102 -1.75 -1.32 -0.20
CA GLY A 102 -0.69 -1.56 0.78
C GLY A 102 -1.21 -1.68 2.22
N GLY A 103 -2.32 -1.02 2.57
CA GLY A 103 -2.94 -1.15 3.89
C GLY A 103 -3.54 -2.55 4.15
N PRO A 104 -4.46 -3.06 3.33
CA PRO A 104 -4.93 -4.45 3.45
C PRO A 104 -3.82 -5.49 3.38
N THR A 105 -2.75 -5.23 2.61
CA THR A 105 -1.55 -6.07 2.60
C THR A 105 -0.84 -6.02 3.96
N ALA A 106 -0.69 -4.83 4.56
CA ALA A 106 -0.14 -4.65 5.90
C ALA A 106 -0.98 -5.36 6.97
N PHE A 107 -2.32 -5.30 6.87
CA PHE A 107 -3.22 -6.06 7.76
C PHE A 107 -2.94 -7.56 7.68
N SER A 108 -2.91 -8.10 6.47
CA SER A 108 -2.70 -9.52 6.25
C SER A 108 -1.29 -9.97 6.69
N LEU A 109 -0.26 -9.15 6.46
CA LEU A 109 1.09 -9.37 6.95
C LEU A 109 1.14 -9.46 8.48
N ALA A 110 0.56 -8.45 9.15
CA ALA A 110 0.51 -8.42 10.61
C ALA A 110 -0.35 -9.54 11.21
N ALA A 111 -1.42 -9.96 10.54
CA ALA A 111 -2.27 -11.04 11.00
C ALA A 111 -1.58 -12.42 10.90
N GLN A 112 -0.74 -12.63 9.89
CA GLN A 112 0.04 -13.85 9.72
C GLN A 112 1.29 -13.90 10.62
N HIS A 113 1.86 -12.73 10.99
CA HIS A 113 3.15 -12.62 11.69
C HIS A 113 3.08 -11.56 12.80
N ARG A 114 2.19 -11.79 13.78
CA ARG A 114 1.83 -10.80 14.83
C ARG A 114 3.03 -10.29 15.63
N GLU A 115 3.98 -11.15 15.97
CA GLU A 115 5.19 -10.81 16.72
C GLU A 115 6.27 -10.12 15.90
N ALA A 116 6.18 -10.17 14.57
CA ALA A 116 7.16 -9.54 13.68
C ALA A 116 6.83 -8.09 13.34
N VAL A 117 5.64 -7.62 13.67
CA VAL A 117 5.22 -6.24 13.37
C VAL A 117 5.17 -5.42 14.66
N TRP A 118 6.10 -4.49 14.82
CA TRP A 118 6.14 -3.64 16.02
C TRP A 118 5.02 -2.61 16.06
N ARG A 119 4.83 -1.86 14.97
CA ARG A 119 3.81 -0.83 14.81
C ARG A 119 3.48 -0.65 13.34
N MET A 120 2.30 -0.09 13.05
CA MET A 120 1.89 0.21 11.67
C MET A 120 1.41 1.64 11.52
N VAL A 121 1.69 2.24 10.35
CA VAL A 121 1.08 3.50 9.92
C VAL A 121 0.31 3.26 8.62
N ILE A 122 -0.96 3.63 8.60
CA ILE A 122 -1.87 3.33 7.49
C ILE A 122 -2.48 4.63 6.95
N PHE A 123 -2.49 4.75 5.64
CA PHE A 123 -3.06 5.89 4.94
C PHE A 123 -4.21 5.49 4.03
N ASP A 124 -5.34 6.11 4.26
CA ASP A 124 -6.52 6.26 3.41
C ASP A 124 -7.15 4.98 2.84
N VAL A 125 -7.21 3.93 3.63
CA VAL A 125 -7.83 2.66 3.22
C VAL A 125 -8.50 1.93 4.38
N PRO A 126 -9.72 1.38 4.18
CA PRO A 126 -10.34 0.42 5.09
C PRO A 126 -9.79 -0.99 4.87
N VAL A 127 -10.06 -1.89 5.82
CA VAL A 127 -9.75 -3.32 5.72
C VAL A 127 -10.97 -4.06 5.14
N PRO A 128 -10.87 -4.71 3.98
CA PRO A 128 -11.95 -5.53 3.45
C PRO A 128 -12.37 -6.61 4.47
N GLY A 129 -13.67 -6.73 4.73
CA GLY A 129 -14.19 -7.74 5.68
C GLY A 129 -14.13 -7.34 7.15
N ASP A 130 -13.93 -6.05 7.48
CA ASP A 130 -13.94 -5.48 8.83
C ASP A 130 -15.31 -5.49 9.53
N GLY A 131 -16.30 -6.14 8.93
CA GLY A 131 -17.69 -6.18 9.42
C GLY A 131 -18.60 -5.08 8.88
N THR A 132 -18.06 -4.13 8.11
CA THR A 132 -18.91 -3.19 7.36
C THR A 132 -19.42 -3.81 6.07
N PRO A 133 -20.63 -3.45 5.61
CA PRO A 133 -21.04 -3.77 4.27
C PRO A 133 -20.01 -3.22 3.28
N VAL A 134 -19.47 -4.09 2.47
CA VAL A 134 -18.50 -3.67 1.44
C VAL A 134 -19.22 -2.69 0.51
N MET A 135 -18.87 -1.41 0.62
CA MET A 135 -19.47 -0.37 -0.21
C MET A 135 -18.85 -0.37 -1.61
N PHE A 136 -18.98 -1.49 -2.31
CA PHE A 136 -18.61 -1.58 -3.73
C PHE A 136 -19.44 -0.64 -4.60
N ASN A 137 -20.66 -0.35 -4.17
CA ASN A 137 -21.67 0.36 -4.97
C ASN A 137 -21.32 1.83 -5.29
N ASN A 138 -20.44 2.46 -4.53
CA ASN A 138 -20.08 3.87 -4.76
C ASN A 138 -18.73 4.06 -5.49
N ARG A 139 -18.06 2.97 -5.90
CA ARG A 139 -16.78 3.02 -6.60
C ARG A 139 -16.88 2.24 -7.90
N TRP A 140 -17.33 2.92 -8.94
CA TRP A 140 -17.54 2.37 -10.28
C TRP A 140 -16.33 1.57 -10.81
N HIS A 141 -15.08 2.00 -10.45
CA HIS A 141 -13.86 1.31 -10.87
C HIS A 141 -13.73 -0.09 -10.26
N HIS A 142 -14.25 -0.36 -9.05
CA HIS A 142 -14.28 -1.72 -8.50
C HIS A 142 -15.12 -2.64 -9.40
N GLY A 143 -16.32 -2.19 -9.80
CA GLY A 143 -17.16 -2.97 -10.71
C GLY A 143 -16.51 -3.19 -12.07
N LEU A 144 -15.90 -2.14 -12.64
CA LEU A 144 -15.17 -2.26 -13.91
C LEU A 144 -14.00 -3.23 -13.80
N HIS A 145 -13.17 -3.11 -12.75
CA HIS A 145 -11.99 -3.97 -12.57
C HIS A 145 -12.33 -5.43 -12.30
N TRP A 146 -13.55 -5.74 -11.85
CA TRP A 146 -13.99 -7.12 -11.64
C TRP A 146 -14.29 -7.86 -12.91
N GLU A 147 -14.67 -7.14 -13.97
CA GLU A 147 -14.87 -7.77 -15.28
C GLU A 147 -13.54 -8.32 -15.80
N ILE A 148 -13.61 -9.45 -16.49
CA ILE A 148 -12.44 -10.13 -17.07
C ILE A 148 -12.30 -9.70 -18.52
N ASP A 149 -11.09 -9.38 -18.94
CA ASP A 149 -10.67 -8.96 -20.27
C ASP A 149 -11.21 -7.58 -20.71
N PHE A 150 -12.43 -7.23 -20.39
CA PHE A 150 -13.07 -5.98 -20.80
C PHE A 150 -12.32 -4.72 -20.35
N PRO A 151 -11.93 -4.54 -19.07
CA PRO A 151 -11.16 -3.36 -18.66
C PRO A 151 -9.76 -3.34 -19.29
N GLU A 152 -9.13 -4.49 -19.53
CA GLU A 152 -7.87 -4.59 -20.23
C GLU A 152 -7.98 -4.05 -21.67
N GLU A 153 -8.99 -4.51 -22.41
CA GLU A 153 -9.24 -4.06 -23.78
C GLU A 153 -9.63 -2.58 -23.84
N LEU A 154 -10.43 -2.10 -22.88
CA LEU A 154 -10.86 -0.71 -22.80
C LEU A 154 -9.69 0.25 -22.56
N THR A 155 -8.70 -0.18 -21.77
CA THR A 155 -7.57 0.66 -21.33
C THR A 155 -6.31 0.51 -22.17
N ALA A 156 -6.22 -0.51 -23.00
CA ALA A 156 -5.06 -0.78 -23.86
C ALA A 156 -4.72 0.43 -24.76
N GLY A 157 -3.50 0.94 -24.63
CA GLY A 157 -3.01 2.13 -25.33
C GLY A 157 -3.65 3.46 -24.87
N ARG A 158 -4.41 3.42 -23.77
CA ARG A 158 -5.06 4.58 -23.14
C ARG A 158 -4.80 4.64 -21.62
N GLU A 159 -3.73 4.02 -21.18
CA GLU A 159 -3.37 3.95 -19.76
C GLU A 159 -3.22 5.34 -19.13
N ASP A 160 -2.71 6.31 -19.88
CA ASP A 160 -2.58 7.71 -19.46
C ASP A 160 -3.94 8.40 -19.27
N VAL A 161 -4.92 8.11 -20.11
CA VAL A 161 -6.28 8.63 -19.98
C VAL A 161 -6.93 8.03 -18.74
N TYR A 162 -6.86 6.70 -18.62
CA TYR A 162 -7.52 5.95 -17.57
C TYR A 162 -6.90 6.21 -16.18
N LEU A 163 -5.61 6.03 -16.02
CA LEU A 163 -4.92 6.24 -14.75
C LEU A 163 -4.84 7.72 -14.40
N GLY A 164 -4.64 8.60 -15.42
CA GLY A 164 -4.65 10.04 -15.25
C GLY A 164 -5.96 10.59 -14.70
N PHE A 165 -7.10 9.91 -14.92
CA PHE A 165 -8.35 10.26 -14.27
C PHE A 165 -8.23 10.15 -12.75
N PHE A 166 -7.70 9.07 -12.23
CA PHE A 166 -7.52 8.85 -10.78
C PHE A 166 -6.54 9.85 -10.18
N TYR A 167 -5.40 10.05 -10.83
CA TYR A 167 -4.38 11.01 -10.36
C TYR A 167 -4.93 12.42 -10.23
N ARG A 168 -5.76 12.88 -11.17
CA ARG A 168 -6.33 14.23 -11.15
C ARG A 168 -7.54 14.41 -10.23
N THR A 169 -8.30 13.34 -9.95
CA THR A 169 -9.60 13.47 -9.30
C THR A 169 -9.65 12.97 -7.86
N TRP A 170 -8.64 12.21 -7.42
CA TRP A 170 -8.66 11.60 -6.10
C TRP A 170 -7.88 12.39 -5.05
N GLY A 171 -6.95 13.23 -5.44
CA GLY A 171 -6.27 14.17 -4.56
C GLY A 171 -7.15 15.34 -4.16
N ALA A 172 -6.69 16.15 -3.22
CA ALA A 172 -7.30 17.43 -2.88
C ALA A 172 -7.16 18.45 -4.02
N ARG A 173 -6.16 18.26 -4.88
CA ARG A 173 -5.85 19.10 -6.02
C ARG A 173 -5.55 18.24 -7.25
N PRO A 174 -5.83 18.74 -8.48
CA PRO A 174 -5.57 17.98 -9.70
C PRO A 174 -4.08 17.70 -9.98
N ASP A 175 -3.18 18.45 -9.35
CA ASP A 175 -1.71 18.34 -9.45
C ASP A 175 -1.07 17.67 -8.22
N ALA A 176 -1.87 16.98 -7.40
CA ALA A 176 -1.41 16.28 -6.21
C ALA A 176 -0.29 15.27 -6.50
N ILE A 177 -0.38 14.59 -7.64
CA ILE A 177 0.68 13.73 -8.16
C ILE A 177 1.43 14.48 -9.26
N SER A 178 2.73 14.66 -9.09
CA SER A 178 3.56 15.40 -10.06
C SER A 178 3.57 14.74 -11.44
N LYS A 179 3.85 15.50 -12.48
CA LYS A 179 3.96 14.95 -13.84
C LYS A 179 5.06 13.90 -13.96
N GLU A 180 6.17 14.08 -13.24
CA GLU A 180 7.25 13.12 -13.17
C GLU A 180 6.76 11.78 -12.58
N ALA A 181 6.06 11.84 -11.45
CA ALA A 181 5.50 10.64 -10.82
C ALA A 181 4.48 9.95 -11.72
N GLN A 182 3.59 10.72 -12.38
CA GLN A 182 2.64 10.16 -13.34
C GLN A 182 3.35 9.45 -14.51
N GLN A 183 4.45 10.01 -15.02
CA GLN A 183 5.23 9.40 -16.09
C GLN A 183 5.87 8.09 -15.64
N GLU A 184 6.42 8.04 -14.41
CA GLU A 184 7.00 6.83 -13.86
C GLU A 184 5.95 5.73 -13.64
N TYR A 185 4.79 6.07 -13.08
CA TYR A 185 3.69 5.12 -12.95
C TYR A 185 3.24 4.60 -14.32
N LEU A 186 3.07 5.49 -15.31
CA LEU A 186 2.68 5.10 -16.67
C LEU A 186 3.74 4.22 -17.35
N ARG A 187 5.04 4.47 -17.11
CA ARG A 187 6.12 3.59 -17.58
C ARG A 187 5.88 2.15 -17.14
N CYS A 188 5.53 1.96 -15.87
CA CYS A 188 5.26 0.65 -15.28
C CYS A 188 3.96 0.03 -15.81
N TYR A 189 2.87 0.80 -15.83
CA TYR A 189 1.55 0.30 -16.20
C TYR A 189 1.36 0.05 -17.70
N ARG A 190 2.22 0.61 -18.57
CA ARG A 190 2.29 0.31 -20.00
C ARG A 190 3.02 -0.98 -20.32
N GLN A 191 3.64 -1.62 -19.34
CA GLN A 191 4.29 -2.92 -19.55
C GLN A 191 3.24 -4.02 -19.78
N PRO A 192 3.55 -5.04 -20.60
CA PRO A 192 2.63 -6.15 -20.83
C PRO A 192 2.13 -6.77 -19.53
N GLY A 193 0.81 -6.95 -19.41
CA GLY A 193 0.17 -7.56 -18.26
C GLY A 193 0.01 -6.65 -17.02
N ALA A 194 0.59 -5.44 -16.99
CA ALA A 194 0.59 -4.59 -15.81
C ALA A 194 -0.82 -4.10 -15.43
N MET A 195 -1.64 -3.70 -16.40
CA MET A 195 -3.03 -3.32 -16.13
C MET A 195 -3.85 -4.48 -15.59
N ARG A 196 -3.70 -5.70 -16.18
CA ARG A 196 -4.34 -6.92 -15.68
C ARG A 196 -3.93 -7.23 -14.25
N ALA A 197 -2.65 -7.16 -13.94
CA ALA A 197 -2.13 -7.36 -12.58
C ALA A 197 -2.76 -6.36 -11.59
N GLY A 198 -2.85 -5.09 -11.98
CA GLY A 198 -3.53 -4.06 -11.19
C GLY A 198 -5.02 -4.35 -10.97
N PHE A 199 -5.75 -4.82 -11.99
CA PHE A 199 -7.17 -5.19 -11.87
C PHE A 199 -7.35 -6.46 -11.02
N ASN A 200 -6.42 -7.39 -11.07
CA ASN A 200 -6.47 -8.62 -10.27
C ASN A 200 -6.42 -8.35 -8.76
N LEU A 201 -5.84 -7.23 -8.30
CA LEU A 201 -5.95 -6.81 -6.90
C LEU A 201 -7.40 -6.62 -6.45
N TYR A 202 -8.25 -6.09 -7.34
CA TYR A 202 -9.68 -5.88 -7.08
C TYR A 202 -10.47 -7.19 -7.20
N ARG A 203 -10.16 -8.02 -8.19
CA ARG A 203 -10.77 -9.36 -8.40
C ARG A 203 -10.55 -10.29 -7.22
N ALA A 204 -9.44 -10.11 -6.50
CA ALA A 204 -9.11 -10.87 -5.30
C ALA A 204 -9.89 -10.44 -4.05
N THR A 205 -10.61 -9.30 -4.07
CA THR A 205 -11.31 -8.78 -2.87
C THR A 205 -12.24 -9.78 -2.19
N PRO A 206 -13.03 -10.62 -2.89
CA PRO A 206 -13.86 -11.62 -2.21
C PRO A 206 -13.04 -12.65 -1.42
N GLN A 207 -11.84 -13.00 -1.89
CA GLN A 207 -10.91 -13.85 -1.16
C GLN A 207 -10.31 -13.10 0.03
N ASP A 208 -9.90 -11.85 -0.15
CA ASP A 208 -9.38 -11.00 0.93
C ASP A 208 -10.38 -10.89 2.09
N VAL A 209 -11.68 -10.72 1.80
CA VAL A 209 -12.74 -10.66 2.82
C VAL A 209 -12.77 -11.96 3.64
N LYS A 210 -12.73 -13.13 2.97
CA LYS A 210 -12.74 -14.44 3.65
C LYS A 210 -11.51 -14.63 4.52
N ASP A 211 -10.33 -14.33 4.00
CA ASP A 211 -9.07 -14.47 4.72
C ASP A 211 -9.02 -13.53 5.93
N ASN A 212 -9.41 -12.27 5.75
CA ASN A 212 -9.43 -11.28 6.83
C ASN A 212 -10.44 -11.66 7.92
N GLN A 213 -11.62 -12.18 7.58
CA GLN A 213 -12.57 -12.70 8.56
C GLN A 213 -12.01 -13.90 9.33
N ALA A 214 -11.27 -14.80 8.66
CA ALA A 214 -10.61 -15.92 9.31
C ALA A 214 -9.48 -15.46 10.26
N PHE A 215 -8.73 -14.42 9.90
CA PHE A 215 -7.75 -13.81 10.80
C PHE A 215 -8.42 -13.14 12.01
N LEU A 216 -9.50 -12.41 11.80
CA LEU A 216 -10.24 -11.74 12.87
C LEU A 216 -10.90 -12.72 13.84
N ALA A 217 -11.27 -13.91 13.38
CA ALA A 217 -11.76 -14.98 14.25
C ALA A 217 -10.68 -15.48 15.26
N GLN A 218 -9.40 -15.22 15.00
CA GLN A 218 -8.27 -15.48 15.90
C GLN A 218 -7.98 -14.31 16.86
N GLY A 219 -8.75 -13.22 16.78
CA GLY A 219 -8.60 -11.99 17.55
C GLY A 219 -8.08 -10.82 16.74
N LYS A 220 -8.29 -9.62 17.25
CA LYS A 220 -7.81 -8.37 16.66
C LYS A 220 -6.28 -8.29 16.65
N LEU A 221 -5.75 -7.37 15.84
CA LEU A 221 -4.32 -7.08 15.82
C LEU A 221 -3.90 -6.35 17.11
N PRO A 222 -2.88 -6.83 17.85
CA PRO A 222 -2.52 -6.26 19.15
C PRO A 222 -1.57 -5.06 19.06
N MET A 223 -0.78 -4.94 17.95
CA MET A 223 0.22 -3.90 17.83
C MET A 223 -0.40 -2.51 17.67
N PRO A 224 0.29 -1.43 18.12
CA PRO A 224 -0.18 -0.07 17.92
C PRO A 224 -0.26 0.32 16.43
N ILE A 225 -1.34 0.98 16.06
CA ILE A 225 -1.61 1.43 14.68
C ILE A 225 -1.96 2.91 14.67
N LEU A 226 -1.34 3.66 13.75
CA LEU A 226 -1.69 5.03 13.43
C LEU A 226 -2.37 5.05 12.06
N CYS A 227 -3.62 5.52 11.99
CA CYS A 227 -4.41 5.48 10.76
C CYS A 227 -4.99 6.85 10.43
N TYR A 228 -4.76 7.29 9.20
CA TYR A 228 -5.27 8.56 8.69
C TYR A 228 -6.03 8.41 7.38
N GLY A 229 -7.12 9.18 7.23
CA GLY A 229 -7.85 9.33 5.98
C GLY A 229 -7.84 10.77 5.50
N GLY A 230 -7.83 11.01 4.18
CA GLY A 230 -7.88 12.33 3.59
C GLY A 230 -9.30 12.93 3.62
N ALA A 231 -9.41 14.25 3.90
CA ALA A 231 -10.70 14.96 4.00
C ALA A 231 -11.30 15.35 2.65
N LYS A 232 -10.49 15.43 1.60
CA LYS A 232 -10.86 16.00 0.29
C LYS A 232 -10.82 14.94 -0.83
N GLY A 233 -11.26 15.34 -2.01
CA GLY A 233 -11.21 14.49 -3.20
C GLY A 233 -11.96 13.18 -3.02
N ARG A 234 -11.25 12.06 -3.16
CA ARG A 234 -11.76 10.72 -2.90
C ARG A 234 -11.12 10.07 -1.67
N GLY A 235 -10.58 10.88 -0.78
CA GLY A 235 -10.11 10.42 0.52
C GLY A 235 -11.19 9.71 1.33
N ARG A 236 -10.77 8.83 2.23
CA ARG A 236 -11.68 8.00 3.05
C ARG A 236 -12.19 8.72 4.29
N GLY A 237 -11.60 9.87 4.61
CA GLY A 237 -11.97 10.62 5.81
C GLY A 237 -11.93 9.76 7.06
N PRO A 238 -12.96 9.85 7.95
CA PRO A 238 -13.00 9.06 9.17
C PRO A 238 -13.16 7.55 8.95
N LEU A 239 -13.67 7.13 7.77
CA LEU A 239 -13.94 5.71 7.48
C LEU A 239 -12.68 4.84 7.53
N ALA A 240 -11.51 5.40 7.20
CA ALA A 240 -10.25 4.67 7.34
C ALA A 240 -10.00 4.31 8.80
N LEU A 241 -9.99 5.29 9.69
CA LEU A 241 -9.76 5.09 11.12
C LEU A 241 -10.80 4.14 11.74
N GLU A 242 -12.08 4.36 11.46
CA GLU A 242 -13.18 3.53 11.98
C GLU A 242 -13.02 2.05 11.56
N SER A 243 -12.60 1.78 10.33
CA SER A 243 -12.35 0.43 9.86
C SER A 243 -11.23 -0.24 10.65
N TRP A 244 -10.10 0.45 10.82
CA TRP A 244 -8.96 -0.10 11.56
C TRP A 244 -9.25 -0.31 13.05
N GLN A 245 -10.09 0.52 13.69
CA GLN A 245 -10.56 0.32 15.07
C GLN A 245 -11.42 -0.93 15.25
N ARG A 246 -12.05 -1.43 14.17
CA ARG A 246 -12.78 -2.71 14.22
C ARG A 246 -11.86 -3.91 14.23
N VAL A 247 -10.67 -3.82 13.62
CA VAL A 247 -9.77 -4.94 13.36
C VAL A 247 -8.52 -4.96 14.25
N ALA A 248 -8.28 -3.91 15.03
CA ALA A 248 -7.13 -3.82 15.94
C ALA A 248 -7.53 -3.20 17.29
N ASP A 249 -6.75 -3.51 18.35
CA ASP A 249 -7.07 -3.08 19.71
C ASP A 249 -6.57 -1.67 20.03
N ASN A 250 -5.43 -1.27 19.45
CA ASN A 250 -4.76 -0.01 19.75
C ASN A 250 -4.60 0.83 18.47
N VAL A 251 -5.67 1.53 18.09
CA VAL A 251 -5.69 2.37 16.87
C VAL A 251 -6.00 3.81 17.23
N ARG A 252 -5.13 4.71 16.79
CA ARG A 252 -5.33 6.16 16.85
C ARG A 252 -5.06 6.79 15.49
N GLY A 253 -5.39 8.05 15.34
CA GLY A 253 -5.22 8.79 14.08
C GLY A 253 -6.34 9.81 13.89
N GLY A 254 -6.74 10.01 12.65
CA GLY A 254 -7.79 10.97 12.34
C GLY A 254 -7.93 11.25 10.85
N VAL A 255 -8.33 12.48 10.56
CA VAL A 255 -8.52 12.98 9.20
C VAL A 255 -7.45 14.01 8.89
N VAL A 256 -6.86 13.93 7.71
CA VAL A 256 -5.86 14.89 7.23
C VAL A 256 -6.60 15.97 6.44
N GLU A 257 -6.66 17.16 7.02
CA GLU A 257 -7.30 18.30 6.38
C GLU A 257 -6.51 18.75 5.12
N ASP A 258 -7.21 19.31 4.14
CA ASP A 258 -6.66 19.76 2.86
C ASP A 258 -5.79 18.71 2.15
N CYS A 259 -6.21 17.44 2.26
CA CYS A 259 -5.56 16.29 1.66
C CYS A 259 -6.61 15.33 1.13
N GLY A 260 -6.36 14.73 -0.02
CA GLY A 260 -7.22 13.70 -0.61
C GLY A 260 -6.67 12.31 -0.36
N HIS A 261 -6.89 11.44 -1.35
CA HIS A 261 -6.46 10.04 -1.28
C HIS A 261 -4.92 9.87 -1.26
N TRP A 262 -4.20 10.75 -1.94
CA TRP A 262 -2.76 10.59 -2.17
C TRP A 262 -1.91 11.19 -1.03
N ILE A 263 -2.26 10.87 0.24
CA ILE A 263 -1.64 11.48 1.43
C ILE A 263 -0.10 11.51 1.35
N PRO A 264 0.61 10.42 0.98
CA PRO A 264 2.06 10.43 0.88
C PRO A 264 2.63 11.36 -0.21
N GLU A 265 1.87 11.60 -1.27
CA GLU A 265 2.26 12.50 -2.36
C GLU A 265 1.85 13.96 -2.07
N GLU A 266 0.74 14.15 -1.36
CA GLU A 266 0.18 15.47 -1.08
C GLU A 266 0.86 16.16 0.12
N LYS A 267 1.33 15.37 1.09
CA LYS A 267 1.89 15.87 2.36
C LYS A 267 3.13 15.05 2.82
N PRO A 268 4.16 14.88 1.97
CA PRO A 268 5.28 13.98 2.26
C PRO A 268 6.04 14.35 3.54
N GLU A 269 6.28 15.63 3.78
CA GLU A 269 7.00 16.10 4.96
C GLU A 269 6.22 15.80 6.26
N TRP A 270 4.90 16.03 6.25
CA TRP A 270 4.02 15.70 7.36
C TRP A 270 3.98 14.19 7.62
N VAL A 271 3.91 13.38 6.55
CA VAL A 271 3.95 11.92 6.65
C VAL A 271 5.25 11.45 7.31
N VAL A 272 6.39 12.01 6.92
CA VAL A 272 7.68 11.71 7.55
C VAL A 272 7.64 12.04 9.05
N GLN A 273 7.13 13.21 9.43
CA GLN A 273 7.05 13.63 10.82
C GLN A 273 6.17 12.72 11.66
N GLU A 274 4.99 12.34 11.15
CA GLU A 274 4.05 11.45 11.85
C GLU A 274 4.65 10.04 12.01
N ILE A 275 5.30 9.50 10.98
CA ILE A 275 5.97 8.19 11.06
C ILE A 275 7.11 8.23 12.09
N LEU A 276 8.00 9.22 12.01
CA LEU A 276 9.14 9.35 12.93
C LEU A 276 8.69 9.52 14.38
N LYS A 277 7.64 10.31 14.62
CA LYS A 277 7.06 10.51 15.94
C LYS A 277 6.47 9.20 16.48
N PHE A 278 5.61 8.55 15.69
CA PHE A 278 4.90 7.35 16.14
C PHE A 278 5.81 6.13 16.34
N PHE A 279 6.78 5.93 15.47
CA PHE A 279 7.73 4.81 15.60
C PHE A 279 8.81 5.07 16.65
N GLY A 280 9.07 6.33 17.01
CA GLY A 280 10.02 6.72 18.07
C GLY A 280 9.44 6.77 19.47
N GLU A 281 8.15 6.52 19.69
CA GLU A 281 7.53 6.45 21.03
C GLU A 281 8.07 5.24 21.79
N GLU A 282 8.30 5.42 23.10
CA GLU A 282 8.61 4.28 23.98
C GLU A 282 7.40 3.31 24.06
N ALA A 283 7.65 2.01 24.17
CA ALA A 283 6.64 0.96 24.20
C ALA A 283 5.90 0.93 25.53
#